data_d814b164a088a183c16dc94ea5453d9f
#
_entry.id   d814b164a088a183c16dc94ea5453d9f
#
_cell.length_a   1.000
_cell.length_b   1.000
_cell.length_c   1.000
_cell.angle_alpha   90.00
_cell.angle_beta   90.00
_cell.angle_gamma   90.00
#
_symmetry.space_group_name_H-M   'P 1'
#
loop_
_entity.id
_entity.type
_entity.pdbx_description
1 polymer ?
#
loop_
_entity_poly.entity_id
_entity_poly.type
_entity_poly.pdbx_seq_one_letter_code
_entity_poly.pdbx_strand_id
1 'polypeptide(L)'
;AIKGFSGVSRRMEKIDTIKHLPYKYFNNIIDVFDDFAHHPTEIKYSITSLKEKYKGKKLLSICEIKSNSMLRGTHKEELYNALKISDLSLIISTKKINWKFSKSNNNKISMIASYVKINEYIRKNIANIDLILIMSNVNTKNIVEHIRNEKD
;
A
#
# COMPACT_ATOMS: atom_id res chain seq x y z
N ALA A 1 14.82 -9.77 -25.55
CA ALA A 1 15.55 -8.51 -25.65
C ALA A 1 15.26 -7.54 -24.50
N ILE A 2 14.34 -7.88 -23.62
CA ILE A 2 13.94 -6.99 -22.51
C ILE A 2 14.33 -7.60 -21.17
N LYS A 3 15.35 -8.41 -21.17
CA LYS A 3 15.81 -9.16 -19.98
C LYS A 3 16.40 -8.27 -18.88
N GLY A 4 16.69 -7.00 -19.16
CA GLY A 4 17.23 -6.07 -18.17
C GLY A 4 16.19 -5.27 -17.42
N PHE A 5 14.91 -5.38 -17.75
CA PHE A 5 13.84 -4.59 -17.14
C PHE A 5 13.20 -5.30 -15.94
N SER A 6 13.99 -5.52 -14.91
CA SER A 6 13.45 -6.08 -13.67
C SER A 6 12.37 -5.18 -13.04
N GLY A 7 12.44 -3.85 -13.25
CA GLY A 7 11.42 -2.91 -12.82
C GLY A 7 10.07 -3.04 -13.53
N VAL A 8 10.06 -3.61 -14.74
CA VAL A 8 8.81 -3.83 -15.50
C VAL A 8 8.00 -4.97 -14.89
N SER A 9 8.66 -5.99 -14.34
CA SER A 9 7.99 -7.14 -13.73
C SER A 9 7.21 -6.79 -12.44
N ARG A 10 7.50 -5.62 -11.82
CA ARG A 10 6.84 -5.16 -10.61
C ARG A 10 5.78 -4.08 -10.89
N ARG A 11 5.15 -4.13 -12.05
CA ARG A 11 4.07 -3.20 -12.37
C ARG A 11 2.72 -3.90 -12.26
N MET A 12 2.00 -3.64 -11.16
CA MET A 12 0.68 -4.19 -10.90
C MET A 12 0.67 -5.72 -10.96
N GLU A 13 1.76 -6.33 -10.52
CA GLU A 13 1.90 -7.78 -10.50
C GLU A 13 1.14 -8.35 -9.32
N LYS A 14 0.21 -9.28 -9.61
CA LYS A 14 -0.48 -10.02 -8.56
C LYS A 14 0.48 -11.05 -8.00
N ILE A 15 0.92 -10.83 -6.77
CA ILE A 15 1.92 -11.67 -6.11
C ILE A 15 1.31 -12.69 -5.16
N ASP A 16 0.08 -12.50 -4.73
CA ASP A 16 -0.54 -13.37 -3.75
C ASP A 16 -2.05 -13.28 -3.75
N THR A 17 -2.67 -14.34 -3.25
CA THR A 17 -4.08 -14.37 -2.87
C THR A 17 -4.16 -14.90 -1.45
N ILE A 18 -4.57 -14.07 -0.53
CA ILE A 18 -4.68 -14.43 0.88
C ILE A 18 -6.11 -14.93 1.11
N LYS A 19 -6.26 -16.25 1.23
CA LYS A 19 -7.55 -16.89 1.44
C LYS A 19 -7.93 -17.03 2.91
N HIS A 20 -6.94 -17.08 3.76
CA HIS A 20 -7.12 -17.29 5.19
C HIS A 20 -6.16 -16.35 5.92
N LEU A 21 -6.54 -15.10 6.00
CA LEU A 21 -5.97 -14.30 7.06
C LEU A 21 -6.45 -14.95 8.37
N PRO A 22 -5.61 -15.02 9.42
CA PRO A 22 -5.98 -15.66 10.68
C PRO A 22 -7.06 -14.89 11.46
N TYR A 23 -7.98 -14.34 10.73
CA TYR A 23 -9.08 -13.55 11.26
C TYR A 23 -10.32 -14.42 11.22
N LYS A 24 -10.63 -15.00 12.34
CA LYS A 24 -11.67 -16.03 12.57
C LYS A 24 -13.07 -15.70 12.04
N TYR A 25 -13.28 -14.52 11.46
CA TYR A 25 -14.64 -14.07 11.19
C TYR A 25 -14.89 -13.62 9.73
N PHE A 26 -13.89 -13.68 8.87
CA PHE A 26 -14.09 -13.20 7.50
C PHE A 26 -13.50 -14.19 6.48
N ASN A 27 -14.38 -14.77 5.68
CA ASN A 27 -14.01 -15.58 4.52
C ASN A 27 -13.59 -14.68 3.34
N ASN A 28 -12.84 -13.62 3.62
CA ASN A 28 -12.44 -12.71 2.57
C ASN A 28 -11.21 -13.21 1.84
N ILE A 29 -11.34 -13.28 0.54
CA ILE A 29 -10.20 -13.48 -0.35
C ILE A 29 -9.63 -12.10 -0.65
N ILE A 30 -8.37 -11.88 -0.28
CA ILE A 30 -7.68 -10.62 -0.56
C ILE A 30 -6.57 -10.90 -1.57
N ASP A 31 -6.67 -10.26 -2.72
CA ASP A 31 -5.60 -10.30 -3.73
C ASP A 31 -4.58 -9.21 -3.42
N VAL A 32 -3.30 -9.59 -3.48
CA VAL A 32 -2.17 -8.70 -3.18
C VAL A 32 -1.38 -8.43 -4.44
N PHE A 33 -1.18 -7.15 -4.74
CA PHE A 33 -0.45 -6.67 -5.90
C PHE A 33 0.81 -5.93 -5.48
N ASP A 34 1.86 -6.07 -6.26
CA ASP A 34 3.13 -5.37 -6.07
C ASP A 34 3.38 -4.43 -7.24
N ASP A 35 3.81 -3.21 -6.94
CA ASP A 35 4.12 -2.20 -7.95
C ASP A 35 5.35 -1.41 -7.52
N PHE A 36 6.21 -1.07 -8.48
CA PHE A 36 7.42 -0.28 -8.23
C PHE A 36 7.13 1.21 -8.02
N ALA A 37 5.89 1.65 -8.18
CA ALA A 37 5.49 3.05 -8.00
C ALA A 37 5.96 3.59 -6.64
N HIS A 38 6.63 4.72 -6.65
CA HIS A 38 7.15 5.36 -5.44
C HIS A 38 7.07 6.89 -5.49
N HIS A 39 6.71 7.45 -6.63
CA HIS A 39 6.48 8.89 -6.82
C HIS A 39 4.99 9.16 -6.96
N PRO A 40 4.45 10.31 -6.52
CA PRO A 40 3.01 10.57 -6.53
C PRO A 40 2.30 10.34 -7.85
N THR A 41 2.92 10.71 -8.97
CA THR A 41 2.33 10.49 -10.30
C THR A 41 2.16 9.01 -10.61
N GLU A 42 3.18 8.20 -10.32
CA GLU A 42 3.14 6.76 -10.51
C GLU A 42 2.13 6.11 -9.55
N ILE A 43 2.13 6.55 -8.30
CA ILE A 43 1.21 6.06 -7.26
C ILE A 43 -0.25 6.30 -7.70
N LYS A 44 -0.54 7.50 -8.15
CA LYS A 44 -1.87 7.86 -8.65
C LYS A 44 -2.30 6.97 -9.81
N TYR A 45 -1.39 6.76 -10.77
CA TYR A 45 -1.65 5.91 -11.93
C TYR A 45 -1.94 4.47 -11.52
N SER A 46 -1.14 3.90 -10.64
CA SER A 46 -1.30 2.52 -10.19
C SER A 46 -2.61 2.32 -9.43
N ILE A 47 -2.93 3.22 -8.53
CA ILE A 47 -4.20 3.17 -7.77
C ILE A 47 -5.39 3.27 -8.71
N THR A 48 -5.38 4.26 -9.60
CA THR A 48 -6.48 4.49 -10.54
C THR A 48 -6.68 3.27 -11.45
N SER A 49 -5.60 2.73 -12.00
CA SER A 49 -5.64 1.57 -12.88
C SER A 49 -6.24 0.35 -12.19
N LEU A 50 -5.83 0.10 -10.95
CA LEU A 50 -6.34 -1.05 -10.20
C LEU A 50 -7.81 -0.87 -9.83
N LYS A 51 -8.20 0.32 -9.43
CA LYS A 51 -9.60 0.64 -9.12
C LYS A 51 -10.51 0.50 -10.34
N GLU A 52 -10.03 0.88 -11.51
CA GLU A 52 -10.77 0.71 -12.76
C GLU A 52 -10.92 -0.76 -13.17
N LYS A 53 -9.85 -1.54 -12.98
CA LYS A 53 -9.85 -2.97 -13.32
C LYS A 53 -10.76 -3.77 -12.39
N TYR A 54 -10.82 -3.44 -11.13
CA TYR A 54 -11.60 -4.15 -10.11
C TYR A 54 -12.68 -3.24 -9.52
N LYS A 55 -13.60 -2.80 -10.36
CA LYS A 55 -14.69 -1.91 -9.94
C LYS A 55 -15.53 -2.52 -8.82
N GLY A 56 -15.85 -1.72 -7.83
CA GLY A 56 -16.63 -2.14 -6.68
C GLY A 56 -15.85 -2.84 -5.58
N LYS A 57 -14.56 -3.12 -5.81
CA LYS A 57 -13.69 -3.71 -4.79
C LYS A 57 -13.03 -2.62 -3.94
N LYS A 58 -12.91 -2.89 -2.65
CA LYS A 58 -12.30 -1.97 -1.68
C LYS A 58 -10.79 -2.18 -1.67
N LEU A 59 -10.05 -1.11 -1.97
CA LEU A 59 -8.61 -1.13 -2.11
C LEU A 59 -7.91 -0.52 -0.90
N LEU A 60 -6.99 -1.27 -0.31
CA LEU A 60 -5.97 -0.75 0.60
C LEU A 60 -4.68 -0.53 -0.18
N SER A 61 -4.21 0.70 -0.25
CA SER A 61 -2.89 1.02 -0.79
C SER A 61 -1.88 1.11 0.33
N ILE A 62 -0.79 0.37 0.22
CA ILE A 62 0.35 0.44 1.15
C ILE A 62 1.49 1.10 0.40
N CYS A 63 1.90 2.27 0.85
CA CYS A 63 2.95 3.07 0.21
C CYS A 63 4.14 3.22 1.14
N GLU A 64 5.28 2.67 0.73
CA GLU A 64 6.52 2.82 1.49
C GLU A 64 7.29 4.04 1.00
N ILE A 65 7.61 4.95 1.92
CA ILE A 65 8.35 6.17 1.63
C ILE A 65 9.82 5.96 2.00
N LYS A 66 10.71 6.10 1.01
CA LYS A 66 12.15 5.96 1.19
C LYS A 66 12.99 7.07 0.57
N SER A 67 12.52 7.71 -0.51
CA SER A 67 13.28 8.76 -1.18
C SER A 67 13.38 10.01 -0.31
N ASN A 68 14.48 10.74 -0.44
CA ASN A 68 14.72 11.94 0.35
C ASN A 68 13.64 13.01 0.12
N SER A 69 13.21 13.21 -1.12
CA SER A 69 12.17 14.19 -1.43
C SER A 69 10.83 13.84 -0.81
N MET A 70 10.47 12.56 -0.82
CA MET A 70 9.23 12.10 -0.18
C MET A 70 9.33 12.24 1.34
N LEU A 71 10.47 11.88 1.94
CA LEU A 71 10.69 11.99 3.38
C LEU A 71 10.65 13.44 3.86
N ARG A 72 11.12 14.40 3.04
CA ARG A 72 11.07 15.83 3.39
C ARG A 72 9.69 16.45 3.20
N GLY A 73 8.75 15.73 2.60
CA GLY A 73 7.40 16.25 2.35
C GLY A 73 7.29 17.20 1.17
N THR A 74 8.32 17.23 0.29
CA THR A 74 8.31 18.05 -0.93
C THR A 74 7.08 17.79 -1.79
N HIS A 75 6.61 16.54 -1.80
CA HIS A 75 5.49 16.07 -2.63
C HIS A 75 4.27 15.66 -1.80
N LYS A 76 4.13 16.18 -0.57
CA LYS A 76 3.07 15.71 0.33
C LYS A 76 1.66 15.97 -0.21
N GLU A 77 1.43 17.08 -0.88
CA GLU A 77 0.11 17.40 -1.44
C GLU A 77 -0.26 16.48 -2.59
N GLU A 78 0.67 16.23 -3.50
CA GLU A 78 0.47 15.31 -4.61
C GLU A 78 0.29 13.88 -4.10
N LEU A 79 1.04 13.50 -3.07
CA LEU A 79 0.90 12.18 -2.43
C LEU A 79 -0.49 12.03 -1.79
N TYR A 80 -0.94 13.04 -1.07
CA TYR A 80 -2.29 13.05 -0.51
C TYR A 80 -3.35 12.85 -1.59
N ASN A 81 -3.24 13.62 -2.67
CA ASN A 81 -4.19 13.55 -3.78
C ASN A 81 -4.20 12.20 -4.48
N ALA A 82 -3.05 11.53 -4.55
CA ALA A 82 -2.96 10.18 -5.09
C ALA A 82 -3.58 9.15 -4.14
N LEU A 83 -3.21 9.19 -2.88
CA LEU A 83 -3.64 8.19 -1.89
C LEU A 83 -5.13 8.25 -1.55
N LYS A 84 -5.73 9.44 -1.58
CA LYS A 84 -7.17 9.59 -1.29
C LYS A 84 -8.08 8.87 -2.28
N ILE A 85 -7.57 8.45 -3.43
CA ILE A 85 -8.33 7.69 -4.43
C ILE A 85 -8.62 6.27 -3.94
N SER A 86 -7.72 5.69 -3.16
CA SER A 86 -7.94 4.40 -2.51
C SER A 86 -9.01 4.50 -1.43
N ASP A 87 -9.66 3.38 -1.13
CA ASP A 87 -10.62 3.30 -0.02
C ASP A 87 -9.89 3.46 1.32
N LEU A 88 -8.72 2.85 1.45
CA LEU A 88 -7.81 3.01 2.59
C LEU A 88 -6.38 3.16 2.09
N SER A 89 -5.56 3.91 2.82
CA SER A 89 -4.13 4.04 2.50
C SER A 89 -3.29 3.98 3.77
N LEU A 90 -2.20 3.23 3.69
CA LEU A 90 -1.23 3.08 4.76
C LEU A 90 0.14 3.51 4.27
N ILE A 91 0.69 4.54 4.88
CA ILE A 91 2.05 4.99 4.59
C ILE A 91 2.98 4.33 5.59
N ILE A 92 4.05 3.72 5.08
CA ILE A 92 5.09 3.14 5.90
C ILE A 92 6.36 3.95 5.73
N SER A 93 6.93 4.42 6.84
CA SER A 93 8.26 5.00 6.85
C SER A 93 8.99 4.56 8.11
N THR A 94 10.09 3.83 7.93
CA THR A 94 10.97 3.46 9.03
C THR A 94 11.89 4.61 9.45
N LYS A 95 11.95 5.67 8.64
CA LYS A 95 12.66 6.90 8.95
C LYS A 95 11.69 7.96 9.46
N LYS A 96 12.17 8.84 10.33
CA LYS A 96 11.34 9.89 10.91
C LYS A 96 10.82 10.85 9.85
N ILE A 97 9.52 11.13 9.90
CA ILE A 97 8.84 12.12 9.06
C ILE A 97 8.39 13.27 9.95
N ASN A 98 8.73 14.51 9.54
CA ASN A 98 8.42 15.72 10.29
C ASN A 98 7.24 16.52 9.73
N TRP A 99 6.53 15.95 8.76
CA TRP A 99 5.38 16.62 8.15
C TRP A 99 4.10 15.82 8.36
N LYS A 100 2.98 16.51 8.23
CA LYS A 100 1.64 15.92 8.26
C LYS A 100 0.84 16.45 7.09
N PHE A 101 -0.20 15.73 6.71
CA PHE A 101 -1.14 16.25 5.73
C PHE A 101 -1.97 17.38 6.33
N SER A 102 -2.16 18.46 5.57
CA SER A 102 -2.91 19.64 6.01
C SER A 102 -4.39 19.35 6.24
N LYS A 103 -4.93 18.37 5.53
CA LYS A 103 -6.33 17.95 5.62
C LYS A 103 -6.45 16.72 6.51
N SER A 104 -6.56 16.95 7.79
CA SER A 104 -6.56 15.88 8.81
C SER A 104 -7.86 15.08 8.92
N ASN A 105 -8.92 15.48 8.22
CA ASN A 105 -10.24 14.84 8.37
C ASN A 105 -10.42 13.57 7.56
N ASN A 106 -9.35 13.04 7.01
CA ASN A 106 -9.44 11.83 6.23
C ASN A 106 -8.89 10.64 7.02
N ASN A 107 -9.79 9.98 7.77
CA ASN A 107 -9.47 8.74 8.47
C ASN A 107 -9.02 7.60 7.56
N LYS A 108 -8.99 7.84 6.24
CA LYS A 108 -8.60 6.85 5.25
C LYS A 108 -7.10 6.71 5.09
N ILE A 109 -6.30 7.70 5.47
CA ILE A 109 -4.85 7.67 5.32
C ILE A 109 -4.21 7.60 6.70
N SER A 110 -3.49 6.51 6.94
CA SER A 110 -2.76 6.27 8.19
C SER A 110 -1.27 6.15 7.92
N MET A 111 -0.45 6.44 8.92
CA MET A 111 1.00 6.35 8.82
C MET A 111 1.54 5.49 9.95
N ILE A 112 2.43 4.56 9.62
CA ILE A 112 3.11 3.71 10.60
C ILE A 112 4.63 3.79 10.41
N ALA A 113 5.36 3.59 11.52
CA ALA A 113 6.82 3.67 11.55
C ALA A 113 7.49 2.29 11.58
N SER A 114 6.73 1.21 11.56
CA SER A 114 7.27 -0.14 11.67
C SER A 114 6.40 -1.13 10.88
N TYR A 115 7.05 -2.08 10.21
CA TYR A 115 6.35 -3.16 9.50
C TYR A 115 5.50 -4.03 10.43
N VAL A 116 5.89 -4.15 11.69
CA VAL A 116 5.16 -4.96 12.68
C VAL A 116 3.70 -4.50 12.84
N LYS A 117 3.44 -3.23 12.63
CA LYS A 117 2.10 -2.67 12.77
C LYS A 117 1.17 -2.90 11.56
N ILE A 118 1.68 -3.42 10.46
CA ILE A 118 0.89 -3.70 9.26
C ILE A 118 -0.27 -4.66 9.57
N ASN A 119 0.05 -5.75 10.24
CA ASN A 119 -0.93 -6.78 10.55
C ASN A 119 -2.06 -6.24 11.44
N GLU A 120 -1.72 -5.48 12.46
CA GLU A 120 -2.71 -4.83 13.34
C GLU A 120 -3.63 -3.89 12.55
N TYR A 121 -3.06 -3.10 11.65
CA TYR A 121 -3.82 -2.19 10.80
C TYR A 121 -4.81 -2.96 9.91
N ILE A 122 -4.35 -4.03 9.27
CA ILE A 122 -5.20 -4.86 8.41
C ILE A 122 -6.32 -5.50 9.23
N ARG A 123 -6.03 -6.03 10.41
CA ARG A 123 -7.05 -6.61 11.31
C ARG A 123 -8.18 -5.63 11.60
N LYS A 124 -7.82 -4.41 11.98
CA LYS A 124 -8.80 -3.38 12.35
C LYS A 124 -9.69 -2.99 11.18
N ASN A 125 -9.21 -3.14 9.95
CA ASN A 125 -9.88 -2.64 8.75
C ASN A 125 -10.32 -3.75 7.80
N ILE A 126 -10.24 -5.00 8.21
CA ILE A 126 -10.42 -6.16 7.33
C ILE A 126 -11.75 -6.17 6.56
N ALA A 127 -12.82 -5.67 7.18
CA ALA A 127 -14.14 -5.60 6.54
C ALA A 127 -14.17 -4.61 5.36
N ASN A 128 -13.18 -3.75 5.24
CA ASN A 128 -13.08 -2.72 4.21
C ASN A 128 -11.93 -2.96 3.22
N ILE A 129 -11.43 -4.20 3.14
CA ILE A 129 -10.30 -4.55 2.28
C ILE A 129 -10.67 -5.76 1.42
N ASP A 130 -10.67 -5.58 0.11
CA ASP A 130 -10.79 -6.66 -0.89
C ASP A 130 -9.48 -6.85 -1.65
N LEU A 131 -8.73 -5.77 -1.84
CA LEU A 131 -7.45 -5.76 -2.57
C LEU A 131 -6.41 -5.02 -1.75
N ILE A 132 -5.16 -5.46 -1.85
CA ILE A 132 -4.00 -4.74 -1.31
C ILE A 132 -3.04 -4.43 -2.45
N LEU A 133 -2.66 -3.17 -2.58
CA LEU A 133 -1.63 -2.72 -3.52
C LEU A 133 -0.43 -2.22 -2.72
N ILE A 134 0.71 -2.90 -2.89
CA ILE A 134 1.96 -2.50 -2.24
C ILE A 134 2.79 -1.71 -3.24
N MET A 135 3.18 -0.49 -2.87
CA MET A 135 3.98 0.40 -3.71
C MET A 135 5.27 0.78 -2.98
N SER A 136 6.40 0.41 -3.57
CA SER A 136 7.73 0.68 -3.03
C SER A 136 8.77 0.57 -4.14
N ASN A 137 9.84 1.38 -4.03
CA ASN A 137 10.98 1.29 -4.94
C ASN A 137 12.06 0.31 -4.45
N VAL A 138 11.80 -0.41 -3.40
CA VAL A 138 12.68 -1.44 -2.86
C VAL A 138 11.95 -2.77 -2.77
N ASN A 139 12.64 -3.81 -2.34
CA ASN A 139 12.05 -5.13 -2.17
C ASN A 139 10.91 -5.09 -1.12
N THR A 140 9.75 -5.56 -1.51
CA THR A 140 8.54 -5.55 -0.67
C THR A 140 8.38 -6.81 0.19
N LYS A 141 9.38 -7.68 0.23
CA LYS A 141 9.34 -8.94 0.96
C LYS A 141 8.93 -8.76 2.43
N ASN A 142 9.50 -7.76 3.11
CA ASN A 142 9.18 -7.49 4.51
C ASN A 142 7.71 -7.11 4.69
N ILE A 143 7.17 -6.32 3.78
CA ILE A 143 5.75 -5.94 3.84
C ILE A 143 4.87 -7.17 3.64
N VAL A 144 5.17 -7.98 2.63
CA VAL A 144 4.41 -9.20 2.33
C VAL A 144 4.46 -10.18 3.50
N GLU A 145 5.62 -10.38 4.10
CA GLU A 145 5.77 -11.26 5.26
C GLU A 145 4.92 -10.81 6.45
N HIS A 146 4.84 -9.49 6.69
CA HIS A 146 4.02 -8.97 7.78
C HIS A 146 2.52 -9.00 7.46
N ILE A 147 2.15 -8.92 6.19
CA ILE A 147 0.75 -9.15 5.79
C ILE A 147 0.36 -10.60 6.06
N ARG A 148 1.25 -11.54 5.75
CA ARG A 148 1.03 -12.98 5.92
C ARG A 148 1.31 -13.48 7.32
N ASN A 149 1.78 -12.65 8.23
CA ASN A 149 2.31 -13.11 9.50
C ASN A 149 1.25 -13.85 10.32
N GLU A 150 1.35 -15.19 10.32
CA GLU A 150 0.49 -16.10 11.04
C GLU A 150 0.97 -16.33 12.48
N LYS A 151 2.06 -15.68 12.87
CA LYS A 151 2.68 -15.88 14.20
C LYS A 151 2.06 -14.94 15.21
N ASP A 152 0.83 -15.19 15.52
CA ASP A 152 0.19 -14.60 16.72
C ASP A 152 -0.98 -15.42 17.18
#